data_25637c4a79c189e59d4d3b14bb3ee0a2
#
_entry.id   25637c4a79c189e59d4d3b14bb3ee0a2
#
_cell.length_a   1.000
_cell.length_b   1.000
_cell.length_c   1.000
_cell.angle_alpha   90.00
_cell.angle_beta   90.00
_cell.angle_gamma   90.00
#
_symmetry.space_group_name_H-M   'P 1'
#
loop_
_entity.id
_entity.type
_entity.pdbx_description
1 polymer ?
#
loop_
_entity_poly.entity_id
_entity_poly.type
_entity_poly.pdbx_seq_one_letter_code
_entity_poly.pdbx_strand_id
1 'polypeptide(L)'
;MPDQRCLLSLAALFALSSACSSSSRPGFQQASKLSFQDAVYLETTSETSANASLGDLDGDGDLDIVLAKGRHWPLLDIVLVNDGNGSFIERHNVGDTADRTYTAALADLDADGDLDLVLGNDRPDGKLIYRNDGTGHFEMTGTFGDPSWPTRNVTVIDLTGDRRPDIVVANRGGAPRGTANYICPNDG
;
A
#
# COMPACT_ATOMS: atom_id res chain seq x y z
N MET A 1 -52.43 53.39 -64.99
CA MET A 1 -53.83 53.52 -64.60
C MET A 1 -54.30 52.19 -64.05
N PRO A 2 -55.08 52.14 -63.08
CA PRO A 2 -54.94 52.55 -61.69
C PRO A 2 -54.95 51.32 -60.83
N ASP A 3 -54.34 51.42 -59.71
CA ASP A 3 -54.90 51.78 -58.40
C ASP A 3 -55.69 50.69 -57.66
N GLN A 4 -55.43 50.59 -56.49
CA GLN A 4 -56.19 50.41 -55.23
C GLN A 4 -55.63 49.25 -54.33
N ARG A 5 -54.97 49.64 -53.31
CA ARG A 5 -55.44 49.85 -51.93
C ARG A 5 -56.04 48.64 -51.22
N CYS A 6 -55.37 48.33 -50.16
CA CYS A 6 -55.93 48.20 -48.79
C CYS A 6 -56.36 46.76 -48.39
N LEU A 7 -55.96 46.22 -47.37
CA LEU A 7 -56.25 46.42 -45.94
C LEU A 7 -55.57 45.38 -45.07
N LEU A 8 -55.11 45.84 -43.98
CA LEU A 8 -54.66 45.15 -42.77
C LEU A 8 -55.50 43.96 -42.38
N SER A 9 -54.81 42.90 -41.99
CA SER A 9 -55.27 42.04 -40.91
C SER A 9 -54.10 41.57 -40.10
N LEU A 10 -54.02 42.03 -38.87
CA LEU A 10 -53.15 41.56 -37.82
C LEU A 10 -53.55 40.13 -37.48
N ALA A 11 -52.60 39.17 -37.65
CA ALA A 11 -52.66 37.90 -36.98
C ALA A 11 -51.32 37.72 -36.24
N ALA A 12 -51.38 37.98 -34.96
CA ALA A 12 -50.25 37.69 -34.05
C ALA A 12 -50.03 36.18 -33.94
N LEU A 13 -48.97 35.65 -34.59
CA LEU A 13 -48.50 34.35 -34.31
C LEU A 13 -47.55 34.45 -33.10
N PHE A 14 -48.02 33.96 -31.97
CA PHE A 14 -47.18 33.66 -30.83
C PHE A 14 -46.27 32.49 -31.20
N ALA A 15 -45.03 32.79 -31.55
CA ALA A 15 -43.99 31.80 -31.59
C ALA A 15 -43.54 31.49 -30.16
N LEU A 16 -44.03 30.41 -29.60
CA LEU A 16 -43.47 29.80 -28.41
C LEU A 16 -42.07 29.30 -28.76
N SER A 17 -41.05 30.12 -28.51
CA SER A 17 -39.67 29.66 -28.45
C SER A 17 -39.52 28.87 -27.15
N SER A 18 -39.62 27.54 -27.24
CA SER A 18 -39.16 26.65 -26.20
C SER A 18 -37.65 26.82 -26.07
N ALA A 19 -37.24 27.67 -25.15
CA ALA A 19 -35.86 27.72 -24.70
C ALA A 19 -35.54 26.37 -24.05
N CYS A 20 -34.92 25.50 -24.81
CA CYS A 20 -34.27 24.34 -24.28
C CYS A 20 -33.09 24.84 -23.41
N SER A 21 -33.36 24.99 -22.10
CA SER A 21 -32.27 25.24 -21.16
C SER A 21 -31.36 24.03 -21.18
N SER A 22 -30.24 24.14 -21.86
CA SER A 22 -29.13 23.22 -21.71
C SER A 22 -28.68 23.32 -20.25
N SER A 23 -29.18 22.39 -19.42
CA SER A 23 -28.55 22.14 -18.12
C SER A 23 -27.10 21.73 -18.42
N SER A 24 -26.20 22.68 -18.27
CA SER A 24 -24.76 22.39 -18.25
C SER A 24 -24.54 21.36 -17.15
N ARG A 25 -24.30 20.11 -17.55
CA ARG A 25 -23.77 19.11 -16.65
C ARG A 25 -22.55 19.75 -16.00
N PRO A 26 -22.37 19.64 -14.67
CA PRO A 26 -21.14 20.10 -14.06
C PRO A 26 -19.99 19.45 -14.83
N GLY A 27 -19.16 20.28 -15.44
CA GLY A 27 -18.06 19.82 -16.24
C GLY A 27 -17.21 18.87 -15.37
N PHE A 28 -17.00 17.66 -15.85
CA PHE A 28 -15.95 16.83 -15.31
C PHE A 28 -14.69 17.68 -15.37
N GLN A 29 -14.26 18.17 -14.22
CA GLN A 29 -12.99 18.83 -14.10
C GLN A 29 -11.97 17.80 -14.59
N GLN A 30 -11.32 18.09 -15.70
CA GLN A 30 -10.32 17.21 -16.28
C GLN A 30 -9.28 16.97 -15.18
N ALA A 31 -9.21 15.74 -14.67
CA ALA A 31 -8.23 15.40 -13.65
C ALA A 31 -6.86 15.88 -14.14
N SER A 32 -6.16 16.64 -13.32
CA SER A 32 -4.81 17.08 -13.63
C SER A 32 -3.99 15.85 -14.01
N LYS A 33 -3.27 15.93 -15.12
CA LYS A 33 -2.40 14.83 -15.57
C LYS A 33 -1.45 14.50 -14.42
N LEU A 34 -1.52 13.26 -13.92
CA LEU A 34 -0.56 12.78 -12.93
C LEU A 34 0.84 12.82 -13.56
N SER A 35 1.76 13.42 -12.87
CA SER A 35 3.17 13.50 -13.28
C SER A 35 4.01 13.13 -12.09
N PHE A 36 4.93 12.20 -12.31
CA PHE A 36 5.95 11.83 -11.32
C PHE A 36 7.25 12.51 -11.72
N GLN A 37 7.94 13.03 -10.72
CA GLN A 37 9.27 13.65 -10.92
C GLN A 37 10.32 12.57 -11.18
N ASP A 38 11.57 12.99 -11.38
CA ASP A 38 12.69 12.09 -11.55
C ASP A 38 12.86 11.19 -10.32
N ALA A 39 13.19 9.93 -10.56
CA ALA A 39 13.40 8.95 -9.49
C ALA A 39 14.62 9.33 -8.63
N VAL A 40 14.47 9.16 -7.33
CA VAL A 40 15.53 9.33 -6.34
C VAL A 40 15.97 7.96 -5.82
N TYR A 41 17.28 7.78 -5.67
CA TYR A 41 17.80 6.55 -5.10
C TYR A 41 17.57 6.51 -3.58
N LEU A 42 16.96 5.43 -3.09
CA LEU A 42 16.83 5.16 -1.65
C LEU A 42 18.10 4.52 -1.06
N GLU A 43 18.90 3.86 -1.88
CA GLU A 43 20.09 3.13 -1.47
C GLU A 43 21.25 3.42 -2.43
N THR A 44 22.45 3.34 -1.91
CA THR A 44 23.70 3.46 -2.70
C THR A 44 24.20 2.13 -3.25
N THR A 45 23.67 1.00 -2.72
CA THR A 45 24.00 -0.36 -3.14
C THR A 45 22.90 -0.92 -4.03
N SER A 46 23.27 -1.69 -5.05
CA SER A 46 22.32 -2.36 -5.93
C SER A 46 22.09 -3.79 -5.43
N GLU A 47 21.15 -3.94 -4.49
CA GLU A 47 20.75 -5.23 -3.93
C GLU A 47 19.30 -5.55 -4.29
N THR A 48 18.95 -6.85 -4.25
CA THR A 48 17.58 -7.27 -4.58
C THR A 48 16.63 -6.91 -3.45
N SER A 49 15.63 -6.07 -3.74
CA SER A 49 14.48 -5.80 -2.88
C SER A 49 13.23 -6.42 -3.48
N ALA A 50 12.35 -6.93 -2.64
CA ALA A 50 11.12 -7.59 -3.04
C ALA A 50 9.88 -6.77 -2.74
N ASN A 51 9.89 -6.01 -1.65
CA ASN A 51 8.78 -5.21 -1.17
C ASN A 51 9.29 -3.98 -0.42
N ALA A 52 8.50 -2.91 -0.44
CA ALA A 52 8.67 -1.72 0.39
C ALA A 52 7.36 -1.48 1.16
N SER A 53 7.45 -1.35 2.48
CA SER A 53 6.33 -1.03 3.34
C SER A 53 6.57 0.30 4.03
N LEU A 54 5.50 1.06 4.20
CA LEU A 54 5.57 2.41 4.75
C LEU A 54 4.76 2.50 6.06
N GLY A 55 5.31 3.16 7.05
CA GLY A 55 4.68 3.44 8.33
C GLY A 55 5.52 4.42 9.11
N ASP A 56 4.89 5.10 10.06
CA ASP A 56 5.57 5.88 11.09
C ASP A 56 6.15 4.88 12.09
N LEU A 57 7.46 4.69 12.08
CA LEU A 57 8.12 3.64 12.87
C LEU A 57 8.78 4.19 14.14
N ASP A 58 9.05 5.49 14.20
CA ASP A 58 9.68 6.13 15.34
C ASP A 58 8.80 7.14 16.07
N GLY A 59 7.52 7.27 15.64
CA GLY A 59 6.52 8.08 16.31
C GLY A 59 6.66 9.58 16.05
N ASP A 60 7.42 9.99 15.03
CA ASP A 60 7.64 11.40 14.70
C ASP A 60 6.56 11.99 13.77
N GLY A 61 5.69 11.14 13.20
CA GLY A 61 4.56 11.50 12.34
C GLY A 61 4.88 11.47 10.85
N ASP A 62 6.10 11.16 10.45
CA ASP A 62 6.51 11.01 9.08
C ASP A 62 6.55 9.52 8.66
N LEU A 63 6.43 9.23 7.37
CA LEU A 63 6.44 7.84 6.93
C LEU A 63 7.84 7.37 6.63
N ASP A 64 8.25 6.31 7.30
CA ASP A 64 9.47 5.56 7.09
C ASP A 64 9.27 4.42 6.10
N ILE A 65 10.36 3.76 5.71
CA ILE A 65 10.34 2.64 4.78
C ILE A 65 11.02 1.43 5.39
N VAL A 66 10.33 0.27 5.35
CA VAL A 66 10.98 -1.04 5.50
C VAL A 66 11.16 -1.64 4.12
N LEU A 67 12.39 -1.98 3.75
CA LEU A 67 12.69 -2.73 2.53
C LEU A 67 12.91 -4.21 2.85
N ALA A 68 12.00 -5.05 2.36
CA ALA A 68 12.17 -6.49 2.33
C ALA A 68 13.18 -6.88 1.25
N LYS A 69 14.26 -7.51 1.66
CA LYS A 69 15.41 -7.78 0.79
C LYS A 69 15.64 -9.27 0.59
N GLY A 70 16.48 -9.59 -0.37
CA GLY A 70 16.93 -10.95 -0.61
C GLY A 70 16.15 -11.71 -1.65
N ARG A 71 14.87 -11.87 -1.51
CA ARG A 71 14.01 -12.62 -2.44
C ARG A 71 14.52 -14.04 -2.76
N HIS A 72 15.64 -14.17 -3.46
CA HIS A 72 16.26 -15.44 -3.86
C HIS A 72 17.61 -15.70 -3.15
N TRP A 73 18.19 -14.67 -2.58
CA TRP A 73 19.46 -14.70 -1.89
C TRP A 73 19.27 -14.12 -0.49
N PRO A 74 19.81 -14.74 0.57
CA PRO A 74 19.64 -14.17 1.90
C PRO A 74 20.34 -12.82 2.01
N LEU A 75 19.57 -11.78 2.38
CA LEU A 75 20.04 -10.44 2.68
C LEU A 75 19.38 -9.93 3.96
N LEU A 76 19.98 -8.94 4.58
CA LEU A 76 19.39 -8.24 5.71
C LEU A 76 18.30 -7.27 5.21
N ASP A 77 17.12 -7.33 5.82
CA ASP A 77 16.09 -6.33 5.63
C ASP A 77 16.51 -5.02 6.30
N ILE A 78 16.05 -3.89 5.79
CA ILE A 78 16.49 -2.58 6.28
C ILE A 78 15.32 -1.65 6.56
N VAL A 79 15.54 -0.77 7.53
CA VAL A 79 14.71 0.39 7.83
C VAL A 79 15.43 1.63 7.29
N LEU A 80 14.66 2.50 6.66
CA LEU A 80 15.08 3.83 6.22
C LEU A 80 14.20 4.86 6.91
N VAL A 81 14.78 5.65 7.80
CA VAL A 81 14.07 6.67 8.58
C VAL A 81 14.02 7.97 7.78
N ASN A 82 12.84 8.56 7.70
CA ASN A 82 12.54 9.80 7.02
C ASN A 82 12.86 11.01 7.91
N ASP A 83 13.38 12.09 7.36
CA ASP A 83 13.63 13.35 8.07
C ASP A 83 12.45 14.35 7.98
N GLY A 84 11.27 13.89 7.53
CA GLY A 84 10.09 14.73 7.32
C GLY A 84 10.11 15.55 6.02
N ASN A 85 11.18 15.49 5.25
CA ASN A 85 11.30 16.17 3.97
C ASN A 85 11.43 15.20 2.79
N GLY A 86 11.24 13.90 3.05
CA GLY A 86 11.42 12.84 2.06
C GLY A 86 12.87 12.45 1.83
N SER A 87 13.77 12.81 2.75
CA SER A 87 15.15 12.34 2.76
C SER A 87 15.32 11.26 3.82
N PHE A 88 15.88 10.13 3.43
CA PHE A 88 16.11 9.00 4.30
C PHE A 88 17.56 9.03 4.80
N ILE A 89 17.77 9.60 5.97
CA ILE A 89 19.10 9.92 6.53
C ILE A 89 19.64 8.84 7.46
N GLU A 90 18.77 8.04 8.03
CA GLU A 90 19.17 6.93 8.89
C GLU A 90 18.82 5.60 8.23
N ARG A 91 19.74 4.64 8.33
CA ARG A 91 19.56 3.30 7.81
C ARG A 91 20.08 2.31 8.83
N HIS A 92 19.24 1.35 9.21
CA HIS A 92 19.65 0.23 10.05
C HIS A 92 19.01 -1.08 9.58
N ASN A 93 19.55 -2.19 10.07
CA ASN A 93 19.03 -3.50 9.71
C ASN A 93 17.85 -3.89 10.60
N VAL A 94 16.93 -4.68 10.04
CA VAL A 94 15.92 -5.39 10.81
C VAL A 94 16.58 -6.66 11.38
N GLY A 95 16.96 -6.61 12.64
CA GLY A 95 17.67 -7.74 13.27
C GLY A 95 19.02 -8.08 12.62
N ASP A 96 19.52 -9.29 12.90
CA ASP A 96 20.85 -9.74 12.51
C ASP A 96 20.82 -10.92 11.52
N THR A 97 19.64 -11.37 11.10
CA THR A 97 19.49 -12.54 10.25
C THR A 97 19.27 -12.16 8.80
N ALA A 98 20.07 -12.70 7.92
CA ALA A 98 19.89 -12.55 6.49
C ALA A 98 18.96 -13.64 5.96
N ASP A 99 17.82 -13.26 5.41
CA ASP A 99 16.76 -14.14 4.94
C ASP A 99 16.36 -13.86 3.48
N ARG A 100 15.55 -14.76 2.91
CA ARG A 100 14.94 -14.57 1.58
C ARG A 100 13.58 -13.93 1.74
N THR A 101 13.57 -12.66 2.11
CA THR A 101 12.33 -11.95 2.39
C THR A 101 11.62 -11.54 1.10
N TYR A 102 10.32 -11.83 1.04
CA TYR A 102 9.44 -11.46 -0.06
C TYR A 102 8.51 -10.31 0.30
N THR A 103 8.13 -10.21 1.55
CA THR A 103 7.20 -9.21 2.03
C THR A 103 7.49 -8.85 3.47
N ALA A 104 7.36 -7.59 3.77
CA ALA A 104 7.30 -7.01 5.10
C ALA A 104 5.88 -6.44 5.28
N ALA A 105 5.22 -6.73 6.39
CA ALA A 105 3.92 -6.16 6.72
C ALA A 105 4.00 -5.48 8.08
N LEU A 106 3.44 -4.28 8.18
CA LEU A 106 3.43 -3.47 9.39
C LEU A 106 2.04 -3.50 10.02
N ALA A 107 1.96 -3.72 11.32
CA ALA A 107 0.75 -3.63 12.13
C ALA A 107 1.12 -3.55 13.60
N ASP A 108 0.30 -2.88 14.39
CA ASP A 108 0.35 -2.92 15.86
C ASP A 108 -0.17 -4.29 16.33
N LEU A 109 0.74 -5.23 16.66
CA LEU A 109 0.40 -6.63 16.97
C LEU A 109 0.03 -6.86 18.43
N ASP A 110 0.54 -6.04 19.33
CA ASP A 110 0.34 -6.17 20.78
C ASP A 110 -0.47 -5.04 21.41
N ALA A 111 -0.97 -4.12 20.60
CA ALA A 111 -1.81 -2.97 20.99
C ALA A 111 -1.10 -1.95 21.89
N ASP A 112 0.21 -1.76 21.70
CA ASP A 112 0.98 -0.73 22.38
C ASP A 112 0.99 0.62 21.63
N GLY A 113 0.55 0.63 20.38
CA GLY A 113 0.42 1.80 19.53
C GLY A 113 1.55 1.95 18.50
N ASP A 114 2.60 1.15 18.60
CA ASP A 114 3.72 1.15 17.67
C ASP A 114 3.53 0.11 16.55
N LEU A 115 4.10 0.38 15.37
CA LEU A 115 3.97 -0.57 14.26
C LEU A 115 5.06 -1.63 14.35
N ASP A 116 4.62 -2.87 14.57
CA ASP A 116 5.44 -4.07 14.52
C ASP A 116 5.63 -4.59 13.10
N LEU A 117 6.52 -5.57 12.92
CA LEU A 117 6.90 -6.09 11.62
C LEU A 117 6.72 -7.59 11.51
N VAL A 118 6.03 -8.02 10.45
CA VAL A 118 5.88 -9.43 10.05
C VAL A 118 6.61 -9.67 8.75
N LEU A 119 7.61 -10.57 8.77
CA LEU A 119 8.40 -10.94 7.60
C LEU A 119 7.94 -12.27 7.00
N GLY A 120 7.52 -12.20 5.74
CA GLY A 120 7.18 -13.36 4.94
C GLY A 120 8.34 -13.84 4.09
N ASN A 121 9.09 -14.82 4.61
CA ASN A 121 10.29 -15.36 3.98
C ASN A 121 10.00 -16.58 3.10
N ASP A 122 10.77 -16.77 2.03
CA ASP A 122 10.75 -18.00 1.25
C ASP A 122 11.47 -19.13 2.04
N ARG A 123 11.15 -20.35 1.70
CA ARG A 123 11.84 -21.51 2.24
C ARG A 123 13.32 -21.51 1.86
N PRO A 124 14.21 -22.01 2.73
CA PRO A 124 13.92 -22.68 4.02
C PRO A 124 13.84 -21.74 5.22
N ASP A 125 13.77 -20.43 5.00
CA ASP A 125 13.89 -19.43 6.06
C ASP A 125 12.58 -19.34 6.87
N GLY A 126 12.70 -19.08 8.17
CA GLY A 126 11.57 -18.89 9.08
C GLY A 126 10.77 -17.65 8.73
N LYS A 127 9.49 -17.62 9.09
CA LYS A 127 8.65 -16.43 9.02
C LYS A 127 8.74 -15.77 10.37
N LEU A 128 9.13 -14.51 10.39
CA LEU A 128 9.56 -13.82 11.60
C LEU A 128 8.59 -12.74 12.01
N ILE A 129 8.46 -12.56 13.32
CA ILE A 129 7.72 -11.47 13.95
C ILE A 129 8.73 -10.65 14.75
N TYR A 130 8.74 -9.35 14.49
CA TYR A 130 9.57 -8.39 15.21
C TYR A 130 8.67 -7.37 15.88
N ARG A 131 8.99 -7.05 17.11
CA ARG A 131 8.38 -5.97 17.85
C ARG A 131 9.19 -4.70 17.69
N ASN A 132 8.52 -3.58 17.49
CA ASN A 132 9.08 -2.25 17.52
C ASN A 132 9.09 -1.73 18.98
N ASP A 133 10.07 -0.94 19.34
CA ASP A 133 10.13 -0.26 20.63
C ASP A 133 9.63 1.21 20.56
N GLY A 134 8.97 1.57 19.44
CA GLY A 134 8.50 2.93 19.18
C GLY A 134 9.58 3.89 18.68
N THR A 135 10.78 3.39 18.41
CA THR A 135 11.91 4.18 17.86
C THR A 135 12.40 3.68 16.52
N GLY A 136 11.64 2.79 15.87
CA GLY A 136 12.02 2.14 14.62
C GLY A 136 13.03 1.00 14.77
N HIS A 137 13.37 0.60 16.00
CA HIS A 137 14.23 -0.55 16.27
C HIS A 137 13.40 -1.80 16.54
N PHE A 138 13.76 -2.87 15.84
CA PHE A 138 13.00 -4.12 15.84
C PHE A 138 13.73 -5.24 16.56
N GLU A 139 13.04 -5.86 17.53
CA GLU A 139 13.50 -7.05 18.23
C GLU A 139 12.67 -8.27 17.79
N MET A 140 13.35 -9.38 17.44
CA MET A 140 12.69 -10.61 17.06
C MET A 140 12.01 -11.25 18.28
N THR A 141 10.69 -11.37 18.25
CA THR A 141 9.88 -11.89 19.36
C THR A 141 9.23 -13.23 19.06
N GLY A 142 9.13 -13.62 17.79
CA GLY A 142 8.44 -14.85 17.45
C GLY A 142 8.58 -15.27 16.00
N THR A 143 7.94 -16.40 15.72
CA THR A 143 7.82 -16.96 14.38
C THR A 143 6.39 -17.42 14.15
N PHE A 144 5.99 -17.53 12.89
CA PHE A 144 4.70 -18.10 12.51
C PHE A 144 4.85 -19.09 11.37
N GLY A 145 3.84 -19.93 11.20
CA GLY A 145 3.78 -20.87 10.09
C GLY A 145 4.89 -21.93 10.11
N ASP A 146 5.27 -22.38 8.93
CA ASP A 146 6.26 -23.45 8.74
C ASP A 146 7.41 -22.93 7.85
N PRO A 147 8.68 -23.12 8.22
CA PRO A 147 9.84 -22.72 7.40
C PRO A 147 9.83 -23.30 5.99
N SER A 148 9.19 -24.45 5.79
CA SER A 148 9.06 -25.09 4.47
C SER A 148 8.09 -24.37 3.52
N TRP A 149 7.31 -23.42 3.99
CA TRP A 149 6.37 -22.69 3.15
C TRP A 149 7.09 -21.73 2.19
N PRO A 150 6.78 -21.81 0.90
CA PRO A 150 7.30 -20.86 -0.08
C PRO A 150 6.49 -19.56 -0.06
N THR A 151 6.57 -18.82 1.03
CA THR A 151 5.76 -17.61 1.23
C THR A 151 6.13 -16.51 0.23
N ARG A 152 5.11 -15.83 -0.29
CA ARG A 152 5.24 -14.75 -1.27
C ARG A 152 4.62 -13.44 -0.81
N ASN A 153 3.60 -13.54 0.02
CA ASN A 153 2.96 -12.38 0.59
C ASN A 153 2.39 -12.70 1.96
N VAL A 154 2.44 -11.73 2.85
CA VAL A 154 1.70 -11.71 4.10
C VAL A 154 0.89 -10.42 4.18
N THR A 155 -0.28 -10.52 4.78
CA THR A 155 -1.13 -9.37 5.11
C THR A 155 -1.59 -9.55 6.54
N VAL A 156 -1.60 -8.44 7.28
CA VAL A 156 -1.95 -8.45 8.69
C VAL A 156 -3.21 -7.62 8.89
N ILE A 157 -4.24 -8.24 9.47
CA ILE A 157 -5.56 -7.63 9.69
C ILE A 157 -6.37 -8.45 10.69
N ASP A 158 -7.19 -7.80 11.50
CA ASP A 158 -8.17 -8.48 12.36
C ASP A 158 -9.28 -9.13 11.49
N LEU A 159 -9.24 -10.45 11.39
CA LEU A 159 -10.23 -11.26 10.66
C LEU A 159 -11.24 -11.91 11.60
N THR A 160 -10.88 -12.09 12.86
CA THR A 160 -11.71 -12.78 13.84
C THR A 160 -12.67 -11.83 14.57
N GLY A 161 -12.40 -10.53 14.52
CA GLY A 161 -13.19 -9.47 15.16
C GLY A 161 -12.86 -9.29 16.64
N ASP A 162 -11.72 -9.81 17.09
CA ASP A 162 -11.27 -9.75 18.48
C ASP A 162 -10.34 -8.56 18.76
N ARG A 163 -10.06 -7.75 17.74
CA ARG A 163 -9.17 -6.57 17.72
C ARG A 163 -7.68 -6.90 17.77
N ARG A 164 -7.31 -8.14 17.50
CA ARG A 164 -5.93 -8.54 17.33
C ARG A 164 -5.68 -8.81 15.86
N PRO A 165 -4.64 -8.26 15.29
CA PRO A 165 -4.33 -8.50 13.88
C PRO A 165 -3.88 -9.94 13.65
N ASP A 166 -4.57 -10.65 12.74
CA ASP A 166 -4.23 -12.00 12.27
C ASP A 166 -3.31 -11.94 11.07
N ILE A 167 -2.51 -12.98 10.83
CA ILE A 167 -1.62 -13.06 9.68
C ILE A 167 -2.23 -13.93 8.59
N VAL A 168 -2.43 -13.37 7.41
CA VAL A 168 -2.83 -14.09 6.19
C VAL A 168 -1.61 -14.38 5.35
N VAL A 169 -1.37 -15.64 5.04
CA VAL A 169 -0.19 -16.11 4.32
C VAL A 169 -0.56 -16.58 2.93
N ALA A 170 0.02 -15.96 1.91
CA ALA A 170 -0.07 -16.40 0.54
C ALA A 170 1.23 -17.10 0.12
N ASN A 171 1.12 -18.39 -0.16
CA ASN A 171 2.23 -19.24 -0.58
C ASN A 171 2.24 -19.46 -2.10
N ARG A 172 3.41 -19.60 -2.67
CA ARG A 172 3.53 -20.00 -4.07
C ARG A 172 3.08 -21.44 -4.25
N GLY A 173 2.02 -21.62 -5.04
CA GLY A 173 1.64 -22.93 -5.53
C GLY A 173 2.69 -23.49 -6.51
N GLY A 174 2.84 -24.80 -6.54
CA GLY A 174 3.69 -25.51 -7.50
C GLY A 174 3.22 -26.94 -7.71
N ALA A 175 3.25 -27.43 -8.97
CA ALA A 175 2.93 -28.82 -9.26
C ALA A 175 4.02 -29.76 -8.67
N PRO A 176 3.66 -30.98 -8.26
CA PRO A 176 2.31 -31.54 -8.28
C PRO A 176 1.47 -31.24 -7.01
N ARG A 177 2.02 -30.60 -6.00
CA ARG A 177 1.33 -30.27 -4.75
C ARG A 177 1.72 -28.85 -4.34
N GLY A 178 0.89 -27.87 -4.71
CA GLY A 178 1.04 -26.51 -4.22
C GLY A 178 0.91 -26.46 -2.69
N THR A 179 1.60 -25.53 -2.08
CA THR A 179 1.40 -25.21 -0.67
C THR A 179 0.12 -24.39 -0.53
N ALA A 180 -0.73 -24.75 0.44
CA ALA A 180 -1.95 -24.00 0.72
C ALA A 180 -1.62 -22.59 1.24
N ASN A 181 -2.59 -21.70 1.15
CA ASN A 181 -2.56 -20.42 1.84
C ASN A 181 -3.17 -20.62 3.24
N TYR A 182 -2.75 -19.80 4.19
CA TYR A 182 -3.12 -19.98 5.59
C TYR A 182 -3.57 -18.65 6.22
N ILE A 183 -4.32 -18.80 7.29
CA ILE A 183 -4.55 -17.76 8.29
C ILE A 183 -3.89 -18.27 9.57
N CYS A 184 -3.08 -17.43 10.19
CA CYS A 184 -2.52 -17.65 11.52
C CYS A 184 -3.20 -16.64 12.47
N PRO A 185 -4.19 -17.10 13.25
CA PRO A 185 -4.87 -16.23 14.21
C PRO A 185 -3.90 -15.77 15.31
N ASN A 186 -4.12 -14.54 15.77
CA ASN A 186 -3.40 -13.99 16.91
C ASN A 186 -4.23 -14.28 18.18
N ASP A 187 -3.77 -15.23 18.96
CA ASP A 187 -4.47 -15.66 20.19
C ASP A 187 -4.10 -14.81 21.43
N GLY A 188 -3.17 -13.86 21.29
CA GLY A 188 -2.67 -12.97 22.35
C GLY A 188 -1.50 -13.50 23.11
#